data_faa13e0598101e8117b21f6e9bb881b5
#
_entry.id   faa13e0598101e8117b21f6e9bb881b5
#
_cell.length_a   1.000
_cell.length_b   1.000
_cell.length_c   1.000
_cell.angle_alpha   90.00
_cell.angle_beta   90.00
_cell.angle_gamma   90.00
#
_symmetry.space_group_name_H-M   'P 1'
#
loop_
_entity.id
_entity.type
_entity.pdbx_description
1 polymer ?
#
loop_
_entity_poly.entity_id
_entity_poly.type
_entity_poly.pdbx_seq_one_letter_code
_entity_poly.pdbx_strand_id
1 'polypeptide(L)'
;GESSLGFAAPSMNLPKTMEGSFETAFPDVVKFIDKTYRTQANKKGRAIAGLSMGGFHSMHISKQYPDMFDYVGLFSGASTGNDKSTCPVYTDFEGKLKTQFAKKPALYFIACGKTDFVYKGVADFRKLLDDNGYKYEYLETGEGHIWRNWRIYLTEFAPKLFK
;
A
#
# COMPACT_ATOMS: atom_id res chain seq x y z
N GLY A 1 -16.92 -3.92 19.95
CA GLY A 1 -15.72 -3.14 20.04
C GLY A 1 -15.53 -2.41 18.76
N GLU A 2 -15.19 -1.16 18.86
CA GLU A 2 -14.70 -0.44 17.69
C GLU A 2 -13.63 -1.34 17.09
N SER A 3 -13.91 -1.90 15.93
CA SER A 3 -12.84 -2.57 15.25
C SER A 3 -11.79 -1.49 15.03
N SER A 4 -10.61 -1.70 15.56
CA SER A 4 -9.42 -0.91 15.20
C SER A 4 -9.24 -0.81 13.68
N LEU A 5 -10.06 -1.52 12.93
CA LEU A 5 -10.14 -1.59 11.49
C LEU A 5 -11.23 -0.69 10.90
N GLY A 6 -11.97 0.06 11.71
CA GLY A 6 -12.89 1.08 11.24
C GLY A 6 -14.22 0.60 10.65
N PHE A 7 -14.53 -0.69 10.73
CA PHE A 7 -15.74 -1.24 10.12
C PHE A 7 -17.06 -0.92 10.84
N ALA A 8 -17.01 -0.35 12.03
CA ALA A 8 -18.19 -0.06 12.83
C ALA A 8 -18.64 1.41 12.80
N ALA A 9 -17.95 2.28 12.05
CA ALA A 9 -18.33 3.68 12.02
C ALA A 9 -19.16 4.03 10.79
N PRO A 10 -20.09 4.97 10.93
CA PRO A 10 -20.90 5.47 9.81
C PRO A 10 -20.11 6.31 8.80
N SER A 11 -18.83 6.55 9.02
CA SER A 11 -17.93 7.33 8.18
C SER A 11 -16.68 6.52 7.86
N MET A 12 -16.25 6.54 6.59
CA MET A 12 -14.98 5.95 6.15
C MET A 12 -13.75 6.67 6.73
N ASN A 13 -13.90 7.88 7.23
CA ASN A 13 -12.84 8.67 7.84
C ASN A 13 -12.90 8.59 9.36
N LEU A 14 -12.56 7.45 9.91
CA LEU A 14 -12.36 7.35 11.35
C LEU A 14 -11.11 8.11 11.76
N PRO A 15 -11.18 8.96 12.79
CA PRO A 15 -10.01 9.73 13.24
C PRO A 15 -8.78 8.86 13.47
N LYS A 16 -8.93 7.70 14.06
CA LYS A 16 -7.82 6.79 14.40
C LYS A 16 -7.26 5.96 13.23
N THR A 17 -7.95 5.88 12.11
CA THR A 17 -7.54 5.05 10.98
C THR A 17 -6.32 5.61 10.26
N MET A 18 -6.12 6.92 10.29
CA MET A 18 -5.05 7.64 9.60
C MET A 18 -4.01 8.22 10.58
N GLU A 19 -3.92 7.69 11.79
CA GLU A 19 -2.98 8.14 12.83
C GLU A 19 -1.71 7.27 12.88
N GLY A 20 -1.60 6.22 12.08
CA GLY A 20 -0.43 5.36 11.98
C GLY A 20 -0.40 4.19 12.98
N SER A 21 -1.40 4.06 13.85
CA SER A 21 -1.47 2.95 14.81
C SER A 21 -1.63 1.59 14.12
N PHE A 22 -2.41 1.53 13.05
CA PHE A 22 -2.61 0.32 12.25
C PHE A 22 -1.30 -0.14 11.60
N GLU A 23 -0.59 0.78 10.94
CA GLU A 23 0.67 0.48 10.29
C GLU A 23 1.75 0.09 11.30
N THR A 24 1.78 0.75 12.46
CA THR A 24 2.74 0.45 13.54
C THR A 24 2.53 -0.94 14.13
N ALA A 25 1.28 -1.37 14.26
CA ALA A 25 0.91 -2.70 14.78
C ALA A 25 1.05 -3.83 13.72
N PHE A 26 1.19 -3.51 12.46
CA PHE A 26 1.17 -4.51 11.39
C PHE A 26 2.26 -5.59 11.48
N PRO A 27 3.49 -5.30 11.93
CA PRO A 27 4.49 -6.34 12.18
C PRO A 27 4.05 -7.43 13.16
N ASP A 28 3.19 -7.10 14.12
CA ASP A 28 2.68 -8.11 15.07
C ASP A 28 1.66 -9.04 14.40
N VAL A 29 0.88 -8.53 13.43
CA VAL A 29 0.03 -9.37 12.58
C VAL A 29 0.89 -10.36 11.78
N VAL A 30 1.98 -9.89 11.16
CA VAL A 30 2.90 -10.75 10.40
C VAL A 30 3.51 -11.82 11.30
N LYS A 31 4.01 -11.46 12.48
CA LYS A 31 4.56 -12.40 13.46
C LYS A 31 3.54 -13.45 13.90
N PHE A 32 2.29 -13.01 14.16
CA PHE A 32 1.21 -13.92 14.55
C PHE A 32 0.93 -14.95 13.44
N ILE A 33 0.84 -14.50 12.18
CA ILE A 33 0.59 -15.37 11.03
C ILE A 33 1.75 -16.35 10.83
N ASP A 34 3.00 -15.87 10.87
CA ASP A 34 4.18 -16.72 10.71
C ASP A 34 4.32 -17.76 11.83
N LYS A 35 3.89 -17.43 13.05
CA LYS A 35 3.90 -18.37 14.18
C LYS A 35 2.79 -19.41 14.10
N THR A 36 1.64 -19.02 13.52
CA THR A 36 0.40 -19.84 13.57
C THR A 36 0.29 -20.76 12.35
N TYR A 37 0.78 -20.33 11.20
CA TYR A 37 0.59 -21.01 9.93
C TYR A 37 1.93 -21.35 9.28
N ARG A 38 1.92 -22.31 8.34
CA ARG A 38 3.09 -22.63 7.51
C ARG A 38 3.27 -21.57 6.45
N THR A 39 4.07 -20.57 6.73
CA THR A 39 4.40 -19.47 5.82
C THR A 39 5.85 -19.57 5.34
N GLN A 40 6.14 -18.86 4.26
CA GLN A 40 7.51 -18.50 3.91
C GLN A 40 7.87 -17.21 4.65
N ALA A 41 8.38 -17.32 5.89
CA ALA A 41 8.60 -16.23 6.82
C ALA A 41 9.81 -15.34 6.43
N ASN A 42 9.83 -14.88 5.18
CA ASN A 42 10.86 -13.99 4.64
C ASN A 42 10.26 -13.00 3.63
N LYS A 43 11.01 -11.95 3.28
CA LYS A 43 10.57 -10.88 2.37
C LYS A 43 10.05 -11.42 1.03
N LYS A 44 10.76 -12.37 0.42
CA LYS A 44 10.40 -12.94 -0.89
C LYS A 44 9.09 -13.73 -0.87
N GLY A 45 8.73 -14.26 0.29
CA GLY A 45 7.48 -15.00 0.51
C GLY A 45 6.29 -14.13 0.90
N ARG A 46 6.43 -12.79 0.90
CA ARG A 46 5.36 -11.90 1.35
C ARG A 46 4.98 -10.85 0.32
N ALA A 47 3.68 -10.70 0.12
CA ALA A 47 3.07 -9.62 -0.63
C ALA A 47 2.16 -8.80 0.29
N ILE A 48 2.06 -7.49 0.02
CA ILE A 48 1.06 -6.61 0.62
C ILE A 48 0.31 -5.89 -0.48
N ALA A 49 -1.01 -5.87 -0.40
CA ALA A 49 -1.84 -5.14 -1.35
C ALA A 49 -3.11 -4.63 -0.67
N GLY A 50 -3.68 -3.59 -1.24
CA GLY A 50 -4.93 -3.04 -0.76
C GLY A 50 -5.59 -2.10 -1.75
N LEU A 51 -6.90 -1.92 -1.59
CA LEU A 51 -7.69 -0.98 -2.36
C LEU A 51 -8.04 0.26 -1.54
N SER A 52 -8.13 1.43 -2.17
CA SER A 52 -8.53 2.68 -1.54
C SER A 52 -7.69 2.97 -0.29
N MET A 53 -8.30 3.11 0.88
CA MET A 53 -7.60 3.25 2.17
C MET A 53 -6.64 2.08 2.44
N GLY A 54 -6.99 0.85 2.05
CA GLY A 54 -6.09 -0.31 2.14
C GLY A 54 -4.84 -0.16 1.26
N GLY A 55 -4.94 0.49 0.10
CA GLY A 55 -3.80 0.86 -0.73
C GLY A 55 -2.90 1.89 -0.04
N PHE A 56 -3.48 2.91 0.58
CA PHE A 56 -2.77 3.88 1.40
C PHE A 56 -1.99 3.21 2.54
N HIS A 57 -2.65 2.34 3.32
CA HIS A 57 -1.99 1.59 4.39
C HIS A 57 -0.87 0.68 3.86
N SER A 58 -1.12 -0.03 2.75
CA SER A 58 -0.11 -0.90 2.13
C SER A 58 1.13 -0.13 1.69
N MET A 59 0.95 1.06 1.13
CA MET A 59 2.04 1.97 0.77
C MET A 59 2.87 2.37 1.99
N HIS A 60 2.22 2.79 3.07
CA HIS A 60 2.93 3.23 4.27
C HIS A 60 3.59 2.08 5.03
N ILE A 61 2.93 0.93 5.15
CA ILE A 61 3.49 -0.27 5.79
C ILE A 61 4.73 -0.75 5.03
N SER A 62 4.63 -0.93 3.71
CA SER A 62 5.75 -1.43 2.92
C SER A 62 6.96 -0.49 2.91
N LYS A 63 6.71 0.82 2.94
CA LYS A 63 7.74 1.86 3.03
C LYS A 63 8.38 1.91 4.43
N GLN A 64 7.58 1.76 5.50
CA GLN A 64 8.06 1.75 6.88
C GLN A 64 8.86 0.49 7.19
N TYR A 65 8.49 -0.65 6.60
CA TYR A 65 9.12 -1.95 6.82
C TYR A 65 9.64 -2.55 5.50
N PRO A 66 10.69 -1.96 4.89
CA PRO A 66 11.11 -2.27 3.52
C PRO A 66 11.72 -3.67 3.35
N ASP A 67 12.05 -4.34 4.43
CA ASP A 67 12.54 -5.73 4.45
C ASP A 67 11.44 -6.76 4.70
N MET A 68 10.17 -6.31 4.81
CA MET A 68 9.06 -7.21 5.15
C MET A 68 8.34 -7.79 3.92
N PHE A 69 8.20 -6.99 2.84
CA PHE A 69 7.44 -7.37 1.66
C PHE A 69 8.23 -7.14 0.39
N ASP A 70 8.23 -8.13 -0.51
CA ASP A 70 8.89 -8.04 -1.83
C ASP A 70 7.92 -7.64 -2.95
N TYR A 71 6.62 -7.80 -2.70
CA TYR A 71 5.56 -7.49 -3.63
C TYR A 71 4.58 -6.51 -3.01
N VAL A 72 4.34 -5.40 -3.69
CA VAL A 72 3.45 -4.31 -3.23
C VAL A 72 2.41 -4.01 -4.30
N GLY A 73 1.13 -4.02 -3.93
CA GLY A 73 0.01 -3.69 -4.80
C GLY A 73 -0.84 -2.54 -4.25
N LEU A 74 -0.89 -1.42 -4.96
CA LEU A 74 -1.62 -0.21 -4.58
C LEU A 74 -2.78 0.03 -5.55
N PHE A 75 -4.00 -0.30 -5.13
CA PHE A 75 -5.19 -0.21 -5.96
C PHE A 75 -6.01 1.02 -5.55
N SER A 76 -6.02 2.06 -6.38
CA SER A 76 -6.75 3.31 -6.08
C SER A 76 -6.43 3.92 -4.71
N GLY A 77 -5.17 3.92 -4.27
CA GLY A 77 -4.83 4.31 -2.89
C GLY A 77 -3.43 4.90 -2.70
N ALA A 78 -2.65 5.04 -3.76
CA ALA A 78 -1.34 5.70 -3.67
C ALA A 78 -1.48 7.23 -3.58
N SER A 79 -0.61 7.88 -2.80
CA SER A 79 -0.56 9.34 -2.65
C SER A 79 0.82 9.82 -2.20
N THR A 80 1.09 11.12 -2.30
CA THR A 80 2.37 11.74 -1.94
C THR A 80 2.46 12.13 -0.45
N GLY A 81 2.01 11.24 0.44
CA GLY A 81 2.23 11.43 1.87
C GLY A 81 1.16 12.23 2.61
N ASN A 82 1.41 12.43 3.89
CA ASN A 82 0.58 13.22 4.80
C ASN A 82 1.50 14.10 5.66
N ASP A 83 1.86 15.26 5.14
CA ASP A 83 2.84 16.17 5.75
C ASP A 83 2.36 16.79 7.08
N LYS A 84 1.09 16.61 7.44
CA LYS A 84 0.52 17.13 8.69
C LYS A 84 0.63 16.15 9.85
N SER A 85 1.03 14.91 9.61
CA SER A 85 1.13 13.89 10.66
C SER A 85 2.48 13.95 11.35
N THR A 86 2.46 13.85 12.68
CA THR A 86 3.67 13.67 13.52
C THR A 86 4.01 12.20 13.74
N CYS A 87 3.16 11.28 13.29
CA CYS A 87 3.40 9.85 13.45
C CYS A 87 4.64 9.41 12.65
N PRO A 88 5.59 8.69 13.27
CA PRO A 88 6.79 8.22 12.59
C PRO A 88 6.54 7.43 11.29
N VAL A 89 5.40 6.76 11.16
CA VAL A 89 5.02 6.02 9.93
C VAL A 89 4.87 6.97 8.74
N TYR A 90 4.39 8.19 8.96
CA TYR A 90 4.09 9.15 7.89
C TYR A 90 5.20 10.17 7.67
N THR A 91 6.07 10.39 8.66
CA THR A 91 7.20 11.33 8.52
C THR A 91 8.29 10.77 7.62
N ASP A 92 9.13 11.66 7.10
CA ASP A 92 10.26 11.33 6.20
C ASP A 92 9.82 10.45 5.03
N PHE A 93 8.77 10.87 4.34
CA PHE A 93 8.14 10.08 3.29
C PHE A 93 9.13 9.69 2.18
N GLU A 94 9.88 10.65 1.66
CA GLU A 94 10.80 10.43 0.55
C GLU A 94 12.04 9.63 0.98
N GLY A 95 12.60 9.87 2.17
CA GLY A 95 13.73 9.11 2.69
C GLY A 95 13.41 7.63 2.88
N LYS A 96 12.20 7.32 3.39
CA LYS A 96 11.72 5.94 3.52
C LYS A 96 11.44 5.29 2.17
N LEU A 97 10.87 6.04 1.24
CA LEU A 97 10.63 5.56 -0.12
C LEU A 97 11.95 5.22 -0.82
N LYS A 98 12.96 6.09 -0.69
CA LYS A 98 14.32 5.84 -1.17
C LYS A 98 14.90 4.55 -0.58
N THR A 99 14.74 4.35 0.72
CA THR A 99 15.20 3.13 1.41
C THR A 99 14.47 1.89 0.88
N GLN A 100 13.14 1.97 0.69
CA GLN A 100 12.36 0.87 0.13
C GLN A 100 12.84 0.46 -1.27
N PHE A 101 13.04 1.43 -2.16
CA PHE A 101 13.49 1.14 -3.51
C PHE A 101 14.97 0.71 -3.57
N ALA A 102 15.81 1.15 -2.65
CA ALA A 102 17.17 0.62 -2.49
C ALA A 102 17.18 -0.87 -2.10
N LYS A 103 16.15 -1.36 -1.41
CA LYS A 103 15.93 -2.79 -1.09
C LYS A 103 15.34 -3.60 -2.26
N LYS A 104 15.10 -2.98 -3.40
CA LYS A 104 14.69 -3.57 -4.68
C LYS A 104 13.49 -4.52 -4.52
N PRO A 105 12.28 -4.04 -4.23
CA PRO A 105 11.10 -4.87 -4.25
C PRO A 105 10.97 -5.58 -5.60
N ALA A 106 10.59 -6.86 -5.61
CA ALA A 106 10.43 -7.65 -6.84
C ALA A 106 9.29 -7.11 -7.71
N LEU A 107 8.24 -6.57 -7.08
CA LEU A 107 7.14 -5.93 -7.77
C LEU A 107 6.59 -4.75 -6.93
N TYR A 108 6.51 -3.59 -7.57
CA TYR A 108 5.76 -2.45 -7.06
C TYR A 108 4.68 -2.09 -8.09
N PHE A 109 3.44 -2.48 -7.81
CA PHE A 109 2.32 -2.39 -8.74
C PHE A 109 1.32 -1.33 -8.29
N ILE A 110 1.00 -0.43 -9.19
CA ILE A 110 0.04 0.66 -8.96
C ILE A 110 -1.08 0.54 -9.98
N ALA A 111 -2.34 0.66 -9.55
CA ALA A 111 -3.47 0.67 -10.46
C ALA A 111 -4.50 1.72 -10.05
N CYS A 112 -5.07 2.42 -11.05
CA CYS A 112 -6.09 3.44 -10.84
C CYS A 112 -6.96 3.63 -12.09
N GLY A 113 -8.23 3.94 -11.88
CA GLY A 113 -9.15 4.32 -12.95
C GLY A 113 -9.02 5.80 -13.32
N LYS A 114 -9.16 6.14 -14.61
CA LYS A 114 -9.06 7.53 -15.10
C LYS A 114 -10.07 8.49 -14.48
N THR A 115 -11.24 7.98 -14.11
CA THR A 115 -12.32 8.77 -13.51
C THR A 115 -12.42 8.57 -11.99
N ASP A 116 -11.42 7.92 -11.39
CA ASP A 116 -11.33 7.74 -9.95
C ASP A 116 -11.01 9.09 -9.26
N PHE A 117 -11.70 9.40 -8.16
CA PHE A 117 -11.46 10.65 -7.42
C PHE A 117 -10.06 10.75 -6.83
N VAL A 118 -9.38 9.60 -6.62
CA VAL A 118 -7.98 9.57 -6.15
C VAL A 118 -6.97 9.62 -7.30
N TYR A 119 -7.42 9.67 -8.56
CA TYR A 119 -6.54 9.61 -9.73
C TYR A 119 -5.42 10.65 -9.70
N LYS A 120 -5.74 11.89 -9.33
CA LYS A 120 -4.73 12.95 -9.22
C LYS A 120 -3.63 12.60 -8.21
N GLY A 121 -4.01 12.12 -7.03
CA GLY A 121 -3.04 11.72 -6.00
C GLY A 121 -2.14 10.56 -6.46
N VAL A 122 -2.72 9.60 -7.19
CA VAL A 122 -1.97 8.48 -7.79
C VAL A 122 -1.03 8.99 -8.88
N ALA A 123 -1.45 9.94 -9.71
CA ALA A 123 -0.62 10.54 -10.75
C ALA A 123 0.56 11.33 -10.14
N ASP A 124 0.31 12.12 -9.11
CA ASP A 124 1.35 12.87 -8.39
C ASP A 124 2.38 11.91 -7.75
N PHE A 125 1.92 10.81 -7.16
CA PHE A 125 2.81 9.78 -6.61
C PHE A 125 3.65 9.08 -7.68
N ARG A 126 3.06 8.72 -8.81
CA ARG A 126 3.79 8.15 -9.95
C ARG A 126 4.84 9.10 -10.48
N LYS A 127 4.50 10.39 -10.60
CA LYS A 127 5.48 11.41 -10.99
C LYS A 127 6.67 11.45 -10.02
N LEU A 128 6.42 11.37 -8.71
CA LEU A 128 7.50 11.29 -7.72
C LEU A 128 8.39 10.06 -7.94
N LEU A 129 7.80 8.90 -8.25
CA LEU A 129 8.58 7.68 -8.56
C LEU A 129 9.42 7.85 -9.84
N ASP A 130 8.82 8.42 -10.89
CA ASP A 130 9.49 8.68 -12.17
C ASP A 130 10.66 9.66 -12.01
N ASP A 131 10.45 10.77 -11.29
CA ASP A 131 11.47 11.80 -11.02
C ASP A 131 12.68 11.21 -10.25
N ASN A 132 12.49 10.17 -9.47
CA ASN A 132 13.54 9.46 -8.73
C ASN A 132 14.08 8.20 -9.44
N GLY A 133 13.55 7.85 -10.60
CA GLY A 133 13.97 6.66 -11.36
C GLY A 133 13.59 5.34 -10.69
N TYR A 134 12.55 5.34 -9.83
CA TYR A 134 12.06 4.13 -9.16
C TYR A 134 11.22 3.28 -10.10
N LYS A 135 11.49 1.98 -10.14
CA LYS A 135 10.78 1.05 -11.02
C LYS A 135 9.46 0.60 -10.41
N TYR A 136 8.40 0.72 -11.18
CA TYR A 136 7.07 0.22 -10.83
C TYR A 136 6.31 -0.19 -12.09
N GLU A 137 5.25 -0.97 -11.93
CA GLU A 137 4.28 -1.25 -12.97
C GLU A 137 3.01 -0.45 -12.74
N TYR A 138 2.41 0.08 -13.80
CA TYR A 138 1.16 0.83 -13.72
C TYR A 138 0.10 0.25 -14.62
N LEU A 139 -1.09 0.07 -14.07
CA LEU A 139 -2.30 -0.30 -14.80
C LEU A 139 -3.35 0.81 -14.70
N GLU A 140 -3.77 1.33 -15.83
CA GLU A 140 -4.84 2.31 -15.91
C GLU A 140 -6.10 1.69 -16.51
N THR A 141 -7.25 1.95 -15.89
CA THR A 141 -8.56 1.56 -16.42
C THR A 141 -9.43 2.78 -16.72
N GLY A 142 -10.51 2.59 -17.49
CA GLY A 142 -11.39 3.70 -17.90
C GLY A 142 -12.37 4.18 -16.85
N GLU A 143 -12.63 3.38 -15.80
CA GLU A 143 -13.69 3.65 -14.82
C GLU A 143 -13.14 4.25 -13.52
N GLY A 144 -14.04 4.57 -12.56
CA GLY A 144 -13.71 5.22 -11.30
C GLY A 144 -13.44 4.24 -10.16
N HIS A 145 -13.81 4.68 -8.93
CA HIS A 145 -13.55 4.00 -7.66
C HIS A 145 -14.56 2.87 -7.41
N ILE A 146 -14.46 1.77 -8.16
CA ILE A 146 -15.46 0.70 -8.18
C ILE A 146 -14.87 -0.70 -8.14
N TRP A 147 -15.64 -1.65 -7.64
CA TRP A 147 -15.26 -3.06 -7.49
C TRP A 147 -14.82 -3.74 -8.78
N ARG A 148 -15.38 -3.35 -9.94
CA ARG A 148 -14.98 -3.89 -11.24
C ARG A 148 -13.49 -3.66 -11.49
N ASN A 149 -13.02 -2.43 -11.27
CA ASN A 149 -11.62 -2.06 -11.42
C ASN A 149 -10.73 -2.86 -10.47
N TRP A 150 -11.10 -2.95 -9.20
CA TRP A 150 -10.29 -3.65 -8.20
C TRP A 150 -10.17 -5.16 -8.46
N ARG A 151 -11.21 -5.79 -9.02
CA ARG A 151 -11.12 -7.18 -9.49
C ARG A 151 -10.12 -7.32 -10.64
N ILE A 152 -10.15 -6.40 -11.61
CA ILE A 152 -9.19 -6.37 -12.71
C ILE A 152 -7.77 -6.21 -12.14
N TYR A 153 -7.56 -5.27 -11.22
CA TYR A 153 -6.23 -5.06 -10.62
C TYR A 153 -5.71 -6.29 -9.91
N LEU A 154 -6.58 -6.98 -9.16
CA LEU A 154 -6.20 -8.21 -8.47
C LEU A 154 -5.85 -9.33 -9.46
N THR A 155 -6.61 -9.50 -10.54
CA THR A 155 -6.34 -10.52 -11.56
C THR A 155 -5.07 -10.26 -12.35
N GLU A 156 -4.64 -9.01 -12.47
CA GLU A 156 -3.39 -8.61 -13.11
C GLU A 156 -2.19 -8.70 -12.14
N PHE A 157 -2.40 -8.41 -10.88
CA PHE A 157 -1.36 -8.42 -9.85
C PHE A 157 -1.02 -9.83 -9.36
N ALA A 158 -2.03 -10.62 -8.97
CA ALA A 158 -1.83 -11.91 -8.32
C ALA A 158 -0.98 -12.90 -9.12
N PRO A 159 -1.12 -13.05 -10.45
CA PRO A 159 -0.29 -13.96 -11.24
C PRO A 159 1.19 -13.59 -11.30
N LYS A 160 1.57 -12.40 -10.87
CA LYS A 160 2.96 -11.89 -10.87
C LYS A 160 3.70 -12.19 -9.56
N LEU A 161 2.99 -12.70 -8.55
CA LEU A 161 3.56 -12.94 -7.22
C LEU A 161 4.39 -14.20 -7.17
N PHE A 162 5.46 -14.15 -6.36
CA PHE A 162 6.28 -15.33 -5.97
C PHE A 162 6.92 -16.09 -7.15
N LYS A 163 7.33 -15.37 -8.18
CA LYS A 163 8.03 -15.91 -9.36
C LYS A 163 9.53 -15.74 -9.26
#